data_16c2e1d5967dbbf7fe264c8188c6b82c
#
_entry.id   16c2e1d5967dbbf7fe264c8188c6b82c
#
_cell.length_a   1.000
_cell.length_b   1.000
_cell.length_c   1.000
_cell.angle_alpha   90.00
_cell.angle_beta   90.00
_cell.angle_gamma   90.00
#
_symmetry.space_group_name_H-M   'P 1'
#
loop_
_entity.id
_entity.type
_entity.pdbx_description
1 polymer ?
#
loop_
_entity_poly.entity_id
_entity_poly.type
_entity_poly.pdbx_seq_one_letter_code
_entity_poly.pdbx_strand_id
1 'polypeptide(L)'
;MAAYAARGNMHSLVLIPEGKISWGKLSQSLDYGALTCQLRTDFDGCVLILNELVRQKPVYLLNSVNPYRIEGQKTAAIELLEQLGWEPPDHIIVPGGNLGNSSAIGKALLEMQELKLIARLPKLSIIQAEGANPFYRSVREFGGAKIEPMTADTMATAIRIGNPASWKKALRVLQATGGEVEQVTELEIAEAKAEIGADGIGCEPASAVTLAGLKKLRQRGFVKPGESVVLILTGHLLKDPDFTIKFHRGDLFSGTPYEIDSARARPLQRAPVVLDADLGAVIAALEASERKNS
;
A
#
# COMPACT_ATOMS: atom_id res chain seq x y z
N MET A 1 5.74 3.67 -15.53
CA MET A 1 5.51 4.65 -16.65
C MET A 1 6.82 5.12 -17.23
N ALA A 2 7.78 5.65 -16.46
CA ALA A 2 9.08 6.08 -16.99
C ALA A 2 9.79 5.01 -17.84
N ALA A 3 9.85 3.76 -17.39
CA ALA A 3 10.42 2.65 -18.14
C ALA A 3 9.78 2.44 -19.53
N TYR A 4 8.45 2.46 -19.61
CA TYR A 4 7.74 2.31 -20.88
C TYR A 4 7.88 3.53 -21.79
N ALA A 5 7.92 4.73 -21.21
CA ALA A 5 8.20 5.95 -21.97
C ALA A 5 9.60 5.91 -22.59
N ALA A 6 10.60 5.53 -21.80
CA ALA A 6 11.98 5.31 -22.28
C ALA A 6 12.02 4.26 -23.41
N ARG A 7 11.37 3.11 -23.23
CA ARG A 7 11.32 2.06 -24.25
C ARG A 7 10.59 2.50 -25.52
N GLY A 8 9.59 3.36 -25.39
CA GLY A 8 8.84 3.95 -26.49
C GLY A 8 9.48 5.20 -27.09
N ASN A 9 10.67 5.59 -26.68
CA ASN A 9 11.35 6.82 -27.07
C ASN A 9 10.48 8.08 -26.89
N MET A 10 9.75 8.12 -25.76
CA MET A 10 8.88 9.23 -25.37
C MET A 10 9.49 10.01 -24.21
N HIS A 11 9.33 11.32 -24.21
CA HIS A 11 9.69 12.15 -23.06
C HIS A 11 8.71 11.88 -21.90
N SER A 12 9.24 11.71 -20.70
CA SER A 12 8.44 11.54 -19.48
C SER A 12 8.80 12.58 -18.44
N LEU A 13 7.77 13.11 -17.77
CA LEU A 13 7.86 14.04 -16.64
C LEU A 13 7.28 13.40 -15.39
N VAL A 14 8.02 13.48 -14.30
CA VAL A 14 7.59 13.00 -12.97
C VAL A 14 7.64 14.17 -12.00
N LEU A 15 6.50 14.53 -11.42
CA LEU A 15 6.41 15.52 -10.35
C LEU A 15 6.26 14.80 -9.01
N ILE A 16 7.10 15.14 -8.04
CA ILE A 16 7.12 14.54 -6.71
C ILE A 16 7.30 15.62 -5.62
N PRO A 17 6.76 15.41 -4.41
CA PRO A 17 7.06 16.29 -3.29
C PRO A 17 8.54 16.17 -2.87
N GLU A 18 9.17 17.32 -2.59
CA GLU A 18 10.56 17.37 -2.12
C GLU A 18 10.69 16.63 -0.77
N GLY A 19 11.68 15.73 -0.67
CA GLY A 19 11.99 15.02 0.56
C GLY A 19 10.94 14.01 1.07
N LYS A 20 9.85 13.79 0.33
CA LYS A 20 8.73 12.91 0.76
C LYS A 20 8.57 11.64 -0.06
N ILE A 21 9.55 11.29 -0.87
CA ILE A 21 9.55 10.06 -1.66
C ILE A 21 10.75 9.19 -1.29
N SER A 22 10.56 7.88 -1.24
CA SER A 22 11.65 6.96 -0.96
C SER A 22 12.67 6.91 -2.09
N TRP A 23 13.94 6.74 -1.74
CA TRP A 23 15.07 6.65 -2.67
C TRP A 23 14.87 5.58 -3.73
N GLY A 24 14.29 4.43 -3.36
CA GLY A 24 14.02 3.34 -4.29
C GLY A 24 12.98 3.68 -5.38
N LYS A 25 12.06 4.61 -5.10
CA LYS A 25 11.10 5.11 -6.11
C LYS A 25 11.72 6.19 -6.99
N LEU A 26 12.52 7.06 -6.39
CA LEU A 26 13.19 8.16 -7.09
C LEU A 26 14.24 7.63 -8.08
N SER A 27 15.08 6.69 -7.65
CA SER A 27 16.16 6.13 -8.47
C SER A 27 15.64 5.53 -9.79
N GLN A 28 14.50 4.84 -9.77
CA GLN A 28 13.91 4.29 -10.98
C GLN A 28 13.52 5.36 -12.00
N SER A 29 12.95 6.50 -11.54
CA SER A 29 12.58 7.60 -12.44
C SER A 29 13.81 8.22 -13.09
N LEU A 30 14.87 8.41 -12.32
CA LEU A 30 16.15 8.96 -12.79
C LEU A 30 16.84 8.02 -13.78
N ASP A 31 16.93 6.73 -13.43
CA ASP A 31 17.61 5.72 -14.24
C ASP A 31 16.96 5.53 -15.63
N TYR A 32 15.62 5.65 -15.69
CA TYR A 32 14.89 5.61 -16.97
C TYR A 32 14.84 6.95 -17.72
N GLY A 33 15.62 7.95 -17.28
CA GLY A 33 15.77 9.23 -17.97
C GLY A 33 14.53 10.13 -17.92
N ALA A 34 13.63 9.95 -16.95
CA ALA A 34 12.51 10.86 -16.77
C ALA A 34 12.97 12.21 -16.23
N LEU A 35 12.45 13.32 -16.79
CA LEU A 35 12.59 14.63 -16.16
C LEU A 35 11.83 14.58 -14.82
N THR A 36 12.59 14.54 -13.71
CA THR A 36 12.03 14.42 -12.37
C THR A 36 12.14 15.73 -11.63
N CYS A 37 11.01 16.37 -11.36
CA CYS A 37 10.94 17.65 -10.64
C CYS A 37 10.46 17.40 -9.21
N GLN A 38 11.28 17.82 -8.23
CA GLN A 38 10.90 17.85 -6.82
C GLN A 38 10.26 19.21 -6.50
N LEU A 39 9.01 19.19 -6.08
CA LEU A 39 8.25 20.40 -5.76
C LEU A 39 8.17 20.59 -4.24
N ARG A 40 8.30 21.83 -3.77
CA ARG A 40 8.18 22.20 -2.35
C ARG A 40 6.70 22.25 -1.94
N THR A 41 6.05 21.12 -2.00
CA THR A 41 4.63 20.93 -1.66
C THR A 41 4.40 19.50 -1.23
N ASP A 42 3.14 19.14 -0.99
CA ASP A 42 2.68 17.76 -0.79
C ASP A 42 2.22 17.10 -2.10
N PHE A 43 1.68 15.89 -2.00
CA PHE A 43 1.16 15.16 -3.16
C PHE A 43 0.00 15.90 -3.84
N ASP A 44 -0.90 16.48 -3.06
CA ASP A 44 -2.08 17.18 -3.58
C ASP A 44 -1.68 18.46 -4.32
N GLY A 45 -0.68 19.18 -3.82
CA GLY A 45 -0.06 20.31 -4.51
C GLY A 45 0.60 19.92 -5.83
N CYS A 46 1.29 18.77 -5.89
CA CYS A 46 1.81 18.24 -7.16
C CYS A 46 0.69 17.97 -8.17
N VAL A 47 -0.45 17.44 -7.73
CA VAL A 47 -1.61 17.18 -8.60
C VAL A 47 -2.21 18.48 -9.12
N LEU A 48 -2.29 19.53 -8.29
CA LEU A 48 -2.78 20.85 -8.73
C LEU A 48 -1.89 21.45 -9.82
N ILE A 49 -0.56 21.46 -9.62
CA ILE A 49 0.41 21.95 -10.61
C ILE A 49 0.32 21.12 -11.91
N LEU A 50 0.18 19.81 -11.80
CA LEU A 50 0.06 18.93 -12.97
C LEU A 50 -1.21 19.21 -13.77
N ASN A 51 -2.34 19.44 -13.11
CA ASN A 51 -3.60 19.81 -13.78
C ASN A 51 -3.49 21.14 -14.51
N GLU A 52 -2.78 22.12 -13.95
CA GLU A 52 -2.53 23.40 -14.60
C GLU A 52 -1.58 23.25 -15.80
N LEU A 53 -0.52 22.44 -15.67
CA LEU A 53 0.41 22.14 -16.74
C LEU A 53 -0.29 21.55 -17.97
N VAL A 54 -1.21 20.61 -17.75
CA VAL A 54 -1.98 19.95 -18.83
C VAL A 54 -2.88 20.93 -19.60
N ARG A 55 -3.34 22.00 -18.93
CA ARG A 55 -4.13 23.06 -19.60
C ARG A 55 -3.27 23.96 -20.50
N GLN A 56 -1.99 24.13 -20.17
CA GLN A 56 -1.10 25.07 -20.83
C GLN A 56 -0.16 24.43 -21.84
N LYS A 57 0.11 23.13 -21.72
CA LYS A 57 1.07 22.41 -22.57
C LYS A 57 0.48 21.10 -23.08
N PRO A 58 0.89 20.61 -24.25
CA PRO A 58 0.45 19.34 -24.82
C PRO A 58 1.09 18.16 -24.07
N VAL A 59 0.75 17.98 -22.81
CA VAL A 59 1.24 16.91 -21.95
C VAL A 59 0.12 15.91 -21.71
N TYR A 60 0.39 14.63 -21.94
CA TYR A 60 -0.58 13.58 -21.68
C TYR A 60 -0.49 13.10 -20.23
N LEU A 61 -1.60 13.20 -19.52
CA LEU A 61 -1.70 12.87 -18.09
C LEU A 61 -1.80 11.36 -17.89
N LEU A 62 -0.81 10.77 -17.21
CA LEU A 62 -0.72 9.34 -16.94
C LEU A 62 -0.91 8.96 -15.45
N ASN A 63 -1.26 9.94 -14.61
CA ASN A 63 -1.39 9.70 -13.17
C ASN A 63 -2.76 9.10 -12.78
N SER A 64 -3.06 9.14 -11.49
CA SER A 64 -4.21 8.49 -10.85
C SER A 64 -5.60 8.91 -11.38
N VAL A 65 -5.72 10.02 -12.11
CA VAL A 65 -6.99 10.48 -12.69
C VAL A 65 -7.24 9.95 -14.10
N ASN A 66 -6.22 9.36 -14.75
CA ASN A 66 -6.37 8.81 -16.09
C ASN A 66 -7.21 7.51 -16.06
N PRO A 67 -8.34 7.46 -16.81
CA PRO A 67 -9.21 6.28 -16.81
C PRO A 67 -8.53 5.01 -17.33
N TYR A 68 -7.60 5.12 -18.27
CA TYR A 68 -6.85 3.97 -18.79
C TYR A 68 -5.99 3.28 -17.73
N ARG A 69 -5.63 3.97 -16.65
CA ARG A 69 -4.98 3.30 -15.50
C ARG A 69 -5.89 2.28 -14.83
N ILE A 70 -7.18 2.59 -14.71
CA ILE A 70 -8.16 1.67 -14.12
C ILE A 70 -8.29 0.44 -15.02
N GLU A 71 -8.36 0.63 -16.35
CA GLU A 71 -8.41 -0.48 -17.31
C GLU A 71 -7.14 -1.36 -17.27
N GLY A 72 -5.97 -0.75 -17.13
CA GLY A 72 -4.73 -1.52 -16.95
C GLY A 72 -4.62 -2.21 -15.60
N GLN A 73 -5.01 -1.53 -14.52
CA GLN A 73 -4.90 -2.10 -13.17
C GLN A 73 -5.93 -3.20 -12.88
N LYS A 74 -7.08 -3.21 -13.54
CA LYS A 74 -8.09 -4.25 -13.37
C LYS A 74 -7.59 -5.64 -13.76
N THR A 75 -6.59 -5.73 -14.65
CA THR A 75 -6.01 -7.01 -15.07
C THR A 75 -5.42 -7.81 -13.92
N ALA A 76 -4.96 -7.14 -12.85
CA ALA A 76 -4.48 -7.84 -11.66
C ALA A 76 -5.54 -8.71 -10.99
N ALA A 77 -6.81 -8.28 -10.97
CA ALA A 77 -7.90 -9.08 -10.44
C ALA A 77 -8.32 -10.21 -11.40
N ILE A 78 -8.20 -9.98 -12.71
CA ILE A 78 -8.47 -11.02 -13.72
C ILE A 78 -7.44 -12.13 -13.59
N GLU A 79 -6.15 -11.78 -13.57
CA GLU A 79 -5.03 -12.72 -13.37
C GLU A 79 -5.15 -13.48 -12.04
N LEU A 80 -5.50 -12.77 -10.96
CA LEU A 80 -5.76 -13.40 -9.66
C LEU A 80 -6.82 -14.50 -9.76
N LEU A 81 -7.98 -14.21 -10.36
CA LEU A 81 -9.07 -15.16 -10.44
C LEU A 81 -8.80 -16.29 -11.45
N GLU A 82 -8.06 -16.01 -12.52
CA GLU A 82 -7.57 -17.06 -13.43
C GLU A 82 -6.66 -18.05 -12.68
N GLN A 83 -5.71 -17.56 -11.89
CA GLN A 83 -4.81 -18.38 -11.07
C GLN A 83 -5.55 -19.18 -9.99
N LEU A 84 -6.69 -18.70 -9.53
CA LEU A 84 -7.59 -19.41 -8.61
C LEU A 84 -8.62 -20.31 -9.33
N GLY A 85 -8.46 -20.56 -10.63
CA GLY A 85 -9.38 -21.38 -11.41
C GLY A 85 -10.78 -20.78 -11.53
N TRP A 86 -10.90 -19.46 -11.50
CA TRP A 86 -12.16 -18.69 -11.53
C TRP A 86 -13.06 -18.90 -10.30
N GLU A 87 -12.50 -19.46 -9.22
CA GLU A 87 -13.19 -19.61 -7.93
C GLU A 87 -12.87 -18.39 -7.05
N PRO A 88 -13.82 -17.44 -6.85
CA PRO A 88 -13.56 -16.25 -6.07
C PRO A 88 -13.29 -16.58 -4.60
N PRO A 89 -12.28 -15.95 -3.96
CA PRO A 89 -12.13 -16.05 -2.51
C PRO A 89 -13.31 -15.39 -1.80
N ASP A 90 -13.46 -15.59 -0.51
CA ASP A 90 -14.52 -14.91 0.26
C ASP A 90 -14.21 -13.43 0.44
N HIS A 91 -12.93 -13.10 0.60
CA HIS A 91 -12.46 -11.72 0.81
C HIS A 91 -11.25 -11.38 -0.05
N ILE A 92 -11.24 -10.15 -0.56
CA ILE A 92 -10.05 -9.50 -1.11
C ILE A 92 -9.82 -8.23 -0.28
N ILE A 93 -8.61 -8.04 0.23
CA ILE A 93 -8.26 -6.88 1.05
C ILE A 93 -7.16 -6.07 0.34
N VAL A 94 -7.39 -4.77 0.18
CA VAL A 94 -6.51 -3.87 -0.58
C VAL A 94 -6.09 -2.66 0.24
N PRO A 95 -4.89 -2.09 0.02
CA PRO A 95 -4.49 -0.84 0.63
C PRO A 95 -5.25 0.35 0.01
N GLY A 96 -5.63 1.32 0.83
CA GLY A 96 -6.42 2.48 0.46
C GLY A 96 -5.63 3.79 0.50
N GLY A 97 -4.99 4.18 -0.59
CA GLY A 97 -4.43 5.53 -0.78
C GLY A 97 -5.36 6.39 -1.64
N ASN A 98 -5.00 6.63 -2.90
CA ASN A 98 -5.83 7.38 -3.85
C ASN A 98 -7.06 6.60 -4.36
N LEU A 99 -7.25 5.37 -3.88
CA LEU A 99 -8.39 4.47 -4.14
C LEU A 99 -8.55 4.03 -5.60
N GLY A 100 -7.55 4.29 -6.46
CA GLY A 100 -7.55 3.84 -7.84
C GLY A 100 -7.46 2.32 -7.97
N ASN A 101 -6.61 1.69 -7.13
CA ASN A 101 -6.41 0.24 -7.15
C ASN A 101 -7.68 -0.52 -6.73
N SER A 102 -8.29 -0.13 -5.61
CA SER A 102 -9.57 -0.71 -5.17
C SER A 102 -10.68 -0.53 -6.20
N SER A 103 -10.73 0.66 -6.85
CA SER A 103 -11.69 0.93 -7.94
C SER A 103 -11.44 0.02 -9.16
N ALA A 104 -10.19 -0.25 -9.50
CA ALA A 104 -9.83 -1.10 -10.64
C ALA A 104 -10.15 -2.57 -10.39
N ILE A 105 -9.75 -3.08 -9.21
CA ILE A 105 -10.05 -4.46 -8.80
C ILE A 105 -11.56 -4.67 -8.76
N GLY A 106 -12.30 -3.77 -8.09
CA GLY A 106 -13.74 -3.88 -8.01
C GLY A 106 -14.43 -3.78 -9.37
N LYS A 107 -13.94 -2.91 -10.27
CA LYS A 107 -14.45 -2.87 -11.65
C LYS A 107 -14.29 -4.22 -12.35
N ALA A 108 -13.12 -4.85 -12.25
CA ALA A 108 -12.87 -6.16 -12.83
C ALA A 108 -13.82 -7.23 -12.26
N LEU A 109 -14.02 -7.26 -10.93
CA LEU A 109 -14.92 -8.19 -10.27
C LEU A 109 -16.36 -8.06 -10.78
N LEU A 110 -16.86 -6.83 -10.92
CA LEU A 110 -18.20 -6.57 -11.44
C LEU A 110 -18.34 -6.99 -12.90
N GLU A 111 -17.35 -6.67 -13.75
CA GLU A 111 -17.34 -7.08 -15.15
C GLU A 111 -17.28 -8.60 -15.31
N MET A 112 -16.45 -9.30 -14.52
CA MET A 112 -16.35 -10.76 -14.56
C MET A 112 -17.64 -11.43 -14.09
N GLN A 113 -18.34 -10.86 -13.11
CA GLN A 113 -19.65 -11.37 -12.70
C GLN A 113 -20.71 -11.15 -13.80
N GLU A 114 -20.73 -9.97 -14.42
CA GLU A 114 -21.65 -9.66 -15.53
C GLU A 114 -21.43 -10.60 -16.71
N LEU A 115 -20.16 -10.88 -17.03
CA LEU A 115 -19.76 -11.86 -18.06
C LEU A 115 -19.93 -13.32 -17.66
N LYS A 116 -20.40 -13.58 -16.42
CA LYS A 116 -20.59 -14.94 -15.86
C LYS A 116 -19.31 -15.78 -15.77
N LEU A 117 -18.15 -15.12 -15.70
CA LEU A 117 -16.87 -15.76 -15.46
C LEU A 117 -16.71 -16.19 -13.99
N ILE A 118 -17.39 -15.49 -13.09
CA ILE A 118 -17.47 -15.82 -11.66
C ILE A 118 -18.93 -15.84 -11.21
N ALA A 119 -19.26 -16.78 -10.33
CA ALA A 119 -20.63 -16.96 -9.84
C ALA A 119 -21.01 -15.97 -8.72
N ARG A 120 -20.03 -15.51 -7.93
CA ARG A 120 -20.22 -14.60 -6.80
C ARG A 120 -19.14 -13.55 -6.74
N LEU A 121 -19.44 -12.41 -6.11
CA LEU A 121 -18.44 -11.39 -5.81
C LEU A 121 -17.74 -11.71 -4.50
N PRO A 122 -16.40 -11.63 -4.42
CA PRO A 122 -15.69 -11.56 -3.15
C PRO A 122 -15.99 -10.23 -2.46
N LYS A 123 -16.00 -10.20 -1.13
CA LYS A 123 -16.07 -8.95 -0.38
C LYS A 123 -14.74 -8.19 -0.52
N LEU A 124 -14.78 -7.00 -1.14
CA LEU A 124 -13.58 -6.17 -1.33
C LEU A 124 -13.46 -5.14 -0.21
N SER A 125 -12.54 -5.37 0.73
CA SER A 125 -12.30 -4.47 1.85
C SER A 125 -11.08 -3.57 1.61
N ILE A 126 -11.17 -2.32 2.10
CA ILE A 126 -10.18 -1.28 1.86
C ILE A 126 -9.59 -0.82 3.19
N ILE A 127 -8.26 -0.87 3.33
CA ILE A 127 -7.56 -0.53 4.56
C ILE A 127 -6.75 0.74 4.38
N GLN A 128 -6.92 1.70 5.29
CA GLN A 128 -6.17 2.95 5.32
C GLN A 128 -5.27 3.03 6.56
N ALA A 129 -4.20 3.82 6.50
CA ALA A 129 -3.46 4.22 7.69
C ALA A 129 -4.28 5.25 8.48
N GLU A 130 -4.27 5.19 9.81
CA GLU A 130 -5.03 6.08 10.68
C GLU A 130 -4.72 7.57 10.42
N GLY A 131 -3.45 7.91 10.20
CA GLY A 131 -3.03 9.27 9.86
C GLY A 131 -3.33 9.70 8.41
N ALA A 132 -3.93 8.84 7.58
CA ALA A 132 -4.30 9.11 6.19
C ALA A 132 -5.58 8.34 5.81
N ASN A 133 -6.68 8.59 6.53
CA ASN A 133 -7.91 7.80 6.53
C ASN A 133 -9.19 8.53 6.04
N PRO A 134 -9.13 9.47 5.08
CA PRO A 134 -10.30 10.27 4.72
C PRO A 134 -11.47 9.42 4.20
N PHE A 135 -11.20 8.28 3.56
CA PHE A 135 -12.25 7.39 3.07
C PHE A 135 -12.89 6.57 4.19
N TYR A 136 -12.11 6.11 5.17
CA TYR A 136 -12.62 5.46 6.37
C TYR A 136 -13.58 6.40 7.11
N ARG A 137 -13.18 7.66 7.35
CA ARG A 137 -14.02 8.68 7.96
C ARG A 137 -15.27 8.96 7.12
N SER A 138 -15.13 9.08 5.81
CA SER A 138 -16.26 9.26 4.90
C SER A 138 -17.34 8.19 5.10
N VAL A 139 -16.95 6.93 5.15
CA VAL A 139 -17.89 5.81 5.29
C VAL A 139 -18.45 5.72 6.70
N ARG A 140 -17.62 5.88 7.74
CA ARG A 140 -18.02 5.71 9.15
C ARG A 140 -18.82 6.88 9.72
N GLU A 141 -18.45 8.11 9.36
CA GLU A 141 -19.05 9.31 9.93
C GLU A 141 -20.18 9.88 9.05
N PHE A 142 -20.06 9.69 7.72
CA PHE A 142 -20.97 10.32 6.75
C PHE A 142 -21.71 9.32 5.86
N GLY A 143 -21.64 8.01 6.15
CA GLY A 143 -22.27 6.98 5.31
C GLY A 143 -21.80 6.97 3.84
N GLY A 144 -20.63 7.57 3.56
CA GLY A 144 -20.10 7.71 2.21
C GLY A 144 -20.66 8.90 1.42
N ALA A 145 -21.47 9.78 2.03
CA ALA A 145 -22.10 10.89 1.31
C ALA A 145 -21.10 11.98 0.86
N LYS A 146 -20.05 12.19 1.62
CA LYS A 146 -18.98 13.16 1.33
C LYS A 146 -17.62 12.63 1.77
N ILE A 147 -16.56 13.23 1.23
CA ILE A 147 -15.21 13.07 1.75
C ILE A 147 -14.72 14.43 2.25
N GLU A 148 -14.09 14.44 3.40
CA GLU A 148 -13.42 15.62 3.95
C GLU A 148 -11.92 15.42 3.78
N PRO A 149 -11.24 16.27 3.00
CA PRO A 149 -9.80 16.24 2.88
C PRO A 149 -9.11 16.43 4.22
N MET A 150 -7.97 15.79 4.41
CA MET A 150 -7.14 15.91 5.61
C MET A 150 -5.67 16.02 5.26
N THR A 151 -4.88 16.59 6.17
CA THR A 151 -3.42 16.47 6.07
C THR A 151 -3.04 15.03 6.36
N ALA A 152 -2.46 14.36 5.36
CA ALA A 152 -2.06 12.96 5.50
C ALA A 152 -0.70 12.86 6.19
N ASP A 153 -0.64 12.09 7.27
CA ASP A 153 0.60 11.77 8.00
C ASP A 153 0.67 10.28 8.30
N THR A 154 1.48 9.56 7.54
CA THR A 154 1.77 8.13 7.74
C THR A 154 3.16 7.79 7.21
N MET A 155 3.82 6.83 7.82
CA MET A 155 5.10 6.27 7.35
C MET A 155 4.90 5.40 6.10
N ALA A 156 3.68 4.93 5.84
CA ALA A 156 3.31 4.18 4.65
C ALA A 156 3.15 5.12 3.43
N THR A 157 4.28 5.57 2.88
CA THR A 157 4.37 6.66 1.89
C THR A 157 3.44 6.51 0.69
N ALA A 158 3.20 5.28 0.20
CA ALA A 158 2.38 5.04 -0.99
C ALA A 158 0.87 5.25 -0.77
N ILE A 159 0.42 5.31 0.50
CA ILE A 159 -0.98 5.60 0.87
C ILE A 159 -1.12 6.91 1.66
N ARG A 160 -0.08 7.74 1.72
CA ARG A 160 -0.11 9.08 2.34
C ARG A 160 -0.89 10.06 1.44
N ILE A 161 -2.21 9.88 1.41
CA ILE A 161 -3.13 10.64 0.55
C ILE A 161 -4.26 11.22 1.42
N GLY A 162 -4.35 12.54 1.44
CA GLY A 162 -5.36 13.27 2.22
C GLY A 162 -6.66 13.55 1.45
N ASN A 163 -6.60 13.52 0.11
CA ASN A 163 -7.76 13.76 -0.76
C ASN A 163 -7.82 12.79 -1.93
N PRO A 164 -8.34 11.56 -1.72
CA PRO A 164 -8.33 10.50 -2.72
C PRO A 164 -9.26 10.78 -3.90
N ALA A 165 -8.71 10.93 -5.11
CA ALA A 165 -9.47 11.27 -6.32
C ALA A 165 -10.51 10.20 -6.73
N SER A 166 -10.29 8.93 -6.39
CA SER A 166 -11.16 7.82 -6.82
C SER A 166 -12.20 7.39 -5.79
N TRP A 167 -12.45 8.18 -4.73
CA TRP A 167 -13.28 7.76 -3.60
C TRP A 167 -14.72 7.36 -3.97
N LYS A 168 -15.36 8.09 -4.91
CA LYS A 168 -16.72 7.74 -5.38
C LYS A 168 -16.77 6.38 -6.09
N LYS A 169 -15.72 6.05 -6.85
CA LYS A 169 -15.62 4.75 -7.51
C LYS A 169 -15.38 3.63 -6.48
N ALA A 170 -14.49 3.87 -5.51
CA ALA A 170 -14.23 2.94 -4.43
C ALA A 170 -15.46 2.70 -3.54
N LEU A 171 -16.24 3.74 -3.25
CA LEU A 171 -17.49 3.62 -2.50
C LEU A 171 -18.51 2.73 -3.23
N ARG A 172 -18.68 2.92 -4.54
CA ARG A 172 -19.56 2.08 -5.36
C ARG A 172 -19.14 0.61 -5.31
N VAL A 173 -17.84 0.36 -5.41
CA VAL A 173 -17.30 -1.00 -5.33
C VAL A 173 -17.50 -1.60 -3.93
N LEU A 174 -17.21 -0.86 -2.88
CA LEU A 174 -17.41 -1.28 -1.50
C LEU A 174 -18.86 -1.71 -1.25
N GLN A 175 -19.81 -0.89 -1.70
CA GLN A 175 -21.25 -1.17 -1.59
C GLN A 175 -21.68 -2.39 -2.41
N ALA A 176 -21.20 -2.52 -3.65
CA ALA A 176 -21.56 -3.62 -4.53
C ALA A 176 -21.02 -4.97 -4.05
N THR A 177 -19.83 -4.98 -3.44
CA THR A 177 -19.19 -6.22 -2.96
C THR A 177 -19.53 -6.57 -1.51
N GLY A 178 -20.19 -5.69 -0.78
CA GLY A 178 -20.43 -5.86 0.66
C GLY A 178 -19.15 -5.89 1.50
N GLY A 179 -18.08 -5.27 1.02
CA GLY A 179 -16.81 -5.15 1.73
C GLY A 179 -16.87 -4.13 2.87
N GLU A 180 -15.79 -4.01 3.61
CA GLU A 180 -15.62 -3.09 4.73
C GLU A 180 -14.48 -2.10 4.49
N VAL A 181 -14.54 -0.96 5.17
CA VAL A 181 -13.41 -0.06 5.30
C VAL A 181 -12.89 -0.09 6.72
N GLU A 182 -11.55 -0.19 6.87
CA GLU A 182 -10.91 -0.23 8.18
C GLU A 182 -9.65 0.65 8.18
N GLN A 183 -9.20 1.05 9.37
CA GLN A 183 -7.96 1.79 9.57
C GLN A 183 -7.02 1.06 10.51
N VAL A 184 -5.73 1.30 10.32
CA VAL A 184 -4.65 0.68 11.09
C VAL A 184 -3.63 1.72 11.53
N THR A 185 -3.04 1.53 12.71
CA THR A 185 -1.99 2.39 13.25
C THR A 185 -0.64 2.12 12.59
N GLU A 186 0.31 3.04 12.73
CA GLU A 186 1.69 2.86 12.25
C GLU A 186 2.36 1.63 12.85
N LEU A 187 2.07 1.33 14.12
CA LEU A 187 2.64 0.16 14.80
C LEU A 187 2.05 -1.15 14.24
N GLU A 188 0.74 -1.21 14.03
CA GLU A 188 0.09 -2.36 13.39
C GLU A 188 0.62 -2.61 11.98
N ILE A 189 0.93 -1.54 11.23
CA ILE A 189 1.56 -1.64 9.90
C ILE A 189 2.95 -2.27 10.00
N ALA A 190 3.76 -1.80 10.96
CA ALA A 190 5.12 -2.29 11.14
C ALA A 190 5.16 -3.76 11.59
N GLU A 191 4.30 -4.14 12.54
CA GLU A 191 4.14 -5.52 12.99
C GLU A 191 3.70 -6.43 11.83
N ALA A 192 2.65 -6.06 11.10
CA ALA A 192 2.17 -6.83 9.96
C ALA A 192 3.24 -6.97 8.85
N LYS A 193 4.01 -5.91 8.59
CA LYS A 193 5.10 -5.96 7.62
C LYS A 193 6.19 -6.95 8.04
N ALA A 194 6.55 -6.97 9.31
CA ALA A 194 7.54 -7.89 9.84
C ALA A 194 7.06 -9.35 9.77
N GLU A 195 5.79 -9.60 10.03
CA GLU A 195 5.17 -10.93 9.91
C GLU A 195 5.17 -11.42 8.46
N ILE A 196 4.72 -10.59 7.51
CA ILE A 196 4.79 -10.91 6.08
C ILE A 196 6.25 -11.21 5.66
N GLY A 197 7.20 -10.44 6.19
CA GLY A 197 8.63 -10.66 5.97
C GLY A 197 9.13 -11.98 6.53
N ALA A 198 8.61 -12.43 7.68
CA ALA A 198 8.94 -13.72 8.29
C ALA A 198 8.47 -14.92 7.44
N ASP A 199 7.40 -14.74 6.65
CA ASP A 199 6.93 -15.73 5.67
C ASP A 199 7.74 -15.72 4.35
N GLY A 200 8.82 -14.93 4.28
CA GLY A 200 9.67 -14.82 3.09
C GLY A 200 9.10 -13.91 1.99
N ILE A 201 8.03 -13.19 2.26
CA ILE A 201 7.37 -12.29 1.31
C ILE A 201 7.79 -10.83 1.60
N GLY A 202 8.38 -10.18 0.59
CA GLY A 202 8.84 -8.80 0.74
C GLY A 202 7.83 -7.77 0.20
N CYS A 203 7.33 -6.88 1.05
CA CYS A 203 6.41 -5.82 0.64
C CYS A 203 6.77 -4.45 1.23
N GLU A 204 6.26 -3.36 0.60
CA GLU A 204 6.33 -2.01 1.16
C GLU A 204 5.34 -1.85 2.33
N PRO A 205 5.54 -0.86 3.24
CA PRO A 205 4.66 -0.64 4.39
C PRO A 205 3.19 -0.46 4.02
N ALA A 206 2.91 0.24 2.90
CA ALA A 206 1.56 0.45 2.41
C ALA A 206 0.81 -0.86 2.07
N SER A 207 1.53 -1.91 1.67
CA SER A 207 0.94 -3.24 1.41
C SER A 207 0.59 -3.96 2.70
N ALA A 208 1.41 -3.80 3.73
CA ALA A 208 1.24 -4.48 5.02
C ALA A 208 -0.04 -4.06 5.77
N VAL A 209 -0.63 -2.92 5.43
CA VAL A 209 -1.94 -2.52 5.98
C VAL A 209 -3.01 -3.58 5.76
N THR A 210 -2.88 -4.38 4.70
CA THR A 210 -3.85 -5.44 4.38
C THR A 210 -3.87 -6.54 5.43
N LEU A 211 -2.72 -7.01 5.91
CA LEU A 211 -2.62 -7.97 6.99
C LEU A 211 -3.06 -7.37 8.33
N ALA A 212 -2.64 -6.14 8.63
CA ALA A 212 -3.08 -5.44 9.83
C ALA A 212 -4.61 -5.26 9.85
N GLY A 213 -5.19 -4.87 8.71
CA GLY A 213 -6.63 -4.76 8.54
C GLY A 213 -7.36 -6.10 8.63
N LEU A 214 -6.80 -7.18 8.04
CA LEU A 214 -7.35 -8.54 8.18
C LEU A 214 -7.47 -8.92 9.66
N LYS A 215 -6.45 -8.67 10.48
CA LYS A 215 -6.48 -8.97 11.90
C LYS A 215 -7.65 -8.26 12.60
N LYS A 216 -7.85 -6.97 12.32
CA LYS A 216 -8.98 -6.18 12.86
C LYS A 216 -10.34 -6.69 12.36
N LEU A 217 -10.48 -6.95 11.07
CA LEU A 217 -11.71 -7.47 10.48
C LEU A 217 -12.07 -8.85 11.05
N ARG A 218 -11.07 -9.70 11.29
CA ARG A 218 -11.26 -11.00 11.95
C ARG A 218 -11.66 -10.84 13.42
N GLN A 219 -11.00 -9.96 14.16
CA GLN A 219 -11.32 -9.68 15.57
C GLN A 219 -12.76 -9.15 15.72
N ARG A 220 -13.25 -8.39 14.75
CA ARG A 220 -14.64 -7.89 14.70
C ARG A 220 -15.64 -8.93 14.18
N GLY A 221 -15.20 -10.12 13.77
CA GLY A 221 -16.06 -11.18 13.23
C GLY A 221 -16.57 -10.93 11.80
N PHE A 222 -16.03 -9.93 11.09
CA PHE A 222 -16.37 -9.68 9.68
C PHE A 222 -15.75 -10.75 8.75
N VAL A 223 -14.52 -11.14 9.03
CA VAL A 223 -13.87 -12.32 8.43
C VAL A 223 -13.99 -13.48 9.40
N LYS A 224 -14.66 -14.55 8.99
CA LYS A 224 -14.91 -15.72 9.82
C LYS A 224 -13.82 -16.77 9.69
N PRO A 225 -13.64 -17.66 10.70
CA PRO A 225 -12.78 -18.82 10.55
C PRO A 225 -13.21 -19.69 9.35
N GLY A 226 -12.24 -20.12 8.55
CA GLY A 226 -12.47 -20.94 7.36
C GLY A 226 -12.78 -20.18 6.08
N GLU A 227 -13.07 -18.88 6.13
CA GLU A 227 -13.20 -18.05 4.93
C GLU A 227 -11.82 -17.82 4.27
N SER A 228 -11.80 -17.92 2.94
CA SER A 228 -10.61 -17.66 2.13
C SER A 228 -10.37 -16.17 1.95
N VAL A 229 -9.12 -15.73 2.12
CA VAL A 229 -8.74 -14.31 2.07
C VAL A 229 -7.54 -14.11 1.17
N VAL A 230 -7.63 -13.15 0.26
CA VAL A 230 -6.51 -12.68 -0.55
C VAL A 230 -6.12 -11.26 -0.13
N LEU A 231 -4.85 -11.07 0.22
CA LEU A 231 -4.25 -9.77 0.53
C LEU A 231 -3.47 -9.27 -0.68
N ILE A 232 -3.82 -8.09 -1.17
CA ILE A 232 -3.11 -7.49 -2.30
C ILE A 232 -1.86 -6.76 -1.81
N LEU A 233 -0.69 -7.34 -2.04
CA LEU A 233 0.60 -6.74 -1.75
C LEU A 233 1.11 -6.00 -2.99
N THR A 234 1.10 -4.67 -2.94
CA THR A 234 1.27 -3.81 -4.13
C THR A 234 2.71 -3.50 -4.47
N GLY A 235 3.52 -3.13 -3.48
CA GLY A 235 4.90 -2.69 -3.70
C GLY A 235 5.93 -3.64 -3.09
N HIS A 236 7.09 -3.73 -3.77
CA HIS A 236 8.22 -4.53 -3.32
C HIS A 236 8.92 -3.91 -2.11
N LEU A 237 9.52 -4.72 -1.24
CA LEU A 237 10.20 -4.28 -0.01
C LEU A 237 11.32 -3.25 -0.25
N LEU A 238 12.01 -3.32 -1.38
CA LEU A 238 13.08 -2.38 -1.72
C LEU A 238 12.60 -0.98 -2.09
N LYS A 239 11.28 -0.75 -2.13
CA LYS A 239 10.74 0.61 -2.35
C LYS A 239 10.82 1.52 -1.13
N ASP A 240 10.83 0.94 0.06
CA ASP A 240 10.97 1.66 1.33
C ASP A 240 11.96 0.95 2.28
N PRO A 241 13.25 0.81 1.90
CA PRO A 241 14.24 0.06 2.69
C PRO A 241 14.51 0.69 4.06
N ASP A 242 14.45 2.02 4.16
CA ASP A 242 14.69 2.73 5.41
C ASP A 242 13.69 2.35 6.50
N PHE A 243 12.41 2.19 6.15
CA PHE A 243 11.39 1.71 7.07
C PHE A 243 11.78 0.34 7.67
N THR A 244 12.18 -0.59 6.82
CA THR A 244 12.57 -1.94 7.23
C THR A 244 13.80 -1.92 8.13
N ILE A 245 14.85 -1.19 7.73
CA ILE A 245 16.11 -1.09 8.48
C ILE A 245 15.85 -0.47 9.86
N LYS A 246 15.16 0.66 9.91
CA LYS A 246 14.84 1.34 11.17
C LYS A 246 13.98 0.49 12.09
N PHE A 247 12.97 -0.22 11.55
CA PHE A 247 12.14 -1.13 12.34
C PHE A 247 12.98 -2.21 13.03
N HIS A 248 13.83 -2.90 12.26
CA HIS A 248 14.66 -3.98 12.80
C HIS A 248 15.75 -3.49 13.75
N ARG A 249 16.22 -2.25 13.61
CA ARG A 249 17.12 -1.59 14.56
C ARG A 249 16.43 -1.11 15.83
N GLY A 250 15.11 -0.98 15.82
CA GLY A 250 14.32 -0.50 16.95
C GLY A 250 14.21 1.03 17.04
N ASP A 251 14.61 1.76 15.99
CA ASP A 251 14.62 3.23 15.96
C ASP A 251 13.54 3.84 15.05
N LEU A 252 12.70 3.02 14.41
CA LEU A 252 11.65 3.48 13.51
C LEU A 252 10.70 4.50 14.16
N PHE A 253 10.37 4.29 15.42
CA PHE A 253 9.40 5.11 16.16
C PHE A 253 10.05 6.12 17.12
N SER A 254 11.40 6.23 17.12
CA SER A 254 12.10 7.17 17.99
C SER A 254 11.67 8.61 17.71
N GLY A 255 11.28 9.32 18.79
CA GLY A 255 10.77 10.70 18.71
C GLY A 255 9.35 10.81 18.13
N THR A 256 8.62 9.72 17.95
CA THR A 256 7.22 9.72 17.51
C THR A 256 6.27 9.39 18.68
N PRO A 257 4.95 9.67 18.54
CA PRO A 257 3.96 9.29 19.54
C PRO A 257 3.87 7.76 19.78
N TYR A 258 4.39 6.94 18.86
CA TYR A 258 4.36 5.47 18.95
C TYR A 258 5.56 4.87 19.67
N GLU A 259 6.52 5.67 20.14
CA GLU A 259 7.77 5.17 20.73
C GLU A 259 7.53 4.27 21.96
N ILE A 260 6.60 4.64 22.85
CA ILE A 260 6.28 3.88 24.06
C ILE A 260 5.68 2.51 23.69
N ASP A 261 4.72 2.48 22.78
CA ASP A 261 4.01 1.27 22.38
C ASP A 261 4.87 0.36 21.49
N SER A 262 5.93 0.89 20.88
CA SER A 262 6.82 0.14 19.98
C SER A 262 7.54 -1.02 20.68
N ALA A 263 7.64 -1.00 21.99
CA ALA A 263 8.25 -2.09 22.77
C ALA A 263 7.59 -3.46 22.52
N ARG A 264 6.30 -3.51 22.20
CA ARG A 264 5.58 -4.75 21.87
C ARG A 264 6.04 -5.38 20.56
N ALA A 265 6.59 -4.60 19.63
CA ALA A 265 7.10 -5.09 18.35
C ALA A 265 8.54 -5.67 18.44
N ARG A 266 9.22 -5.54 19.61
CA ARG A 266 10.60 -6.05 19.81
C ARG A 266 10.78 -7.52 19.43
N PRO A 267 9.83 -8.44 19.71
CA PRO A 267 9.99 -9.85 19.33
C PRO A 267 10.09 -10.07 17.80
N LEU A 268 9.58 -9.13 17.02
CA LEU A 268 9.61 -9.17 15.55
C LEU A 268 10.87 -8.51 14.96
N GLN A 269 11.65 -7.80 15.77
CA GLN A 269 12.85 -7.09 15.32
C GLN A 269 14.03 -8.05 15.14
N ARG A 270 14.86 -7.79 14.13
CA ARG A 270 16.03 -8.57 13.73
C ARG A 270 17.19 -7.62 13.43
N ALA A 271 17.70 -6.94 14.45
CA ALA A 271 18.83 -6.03 14.32
C ALA A 271 20.08 -6.78 13.85
N PRO A 272 20.91 -6.18 12.97
CA PRO A 272 22.19 -6.76 12.63
C PRO A 272 23.09 -6.81 13.88
N VAL A 273 23.83 -7.90 14.03
CA VAL A 273 24.82 -8.06 15.08
C VAL A 273 26.19 -7.68 14.52
N VAL A 274 26.87 -6.75 15.17
CA VAL A 274 28.24 -6.37 14.81
C VAL A 274 29.21 -7.24 15.61
N LEU A 275 30.08 -7.95 14.92
CA LEU A 275 31.05 -8.88 15.50
C LEU A 275 32.44 -8.56 14.94
N ASP A 276 33.47 -8.91 15.71
CA ASP A 276 34.81 -8.99 15.17
C ASP A 276 34.91 -10.11 14.12
N ALA A 277 35.85 -10.00 13.20
CA ALA A 277 36.07 -11.01 12.15
C ALA A 277 36.74 -12.27 12.72
N ASP A 278 36.06 -12.93 13.64
CA ASP A 278 36.48 -14.11 14.36
C ASP A 278 35.41 -15.21 14.31
N LEU A 279 35.84 -16.43 14.01
CA LEU A 279 34.94 -17.59 13.91
C LEU A 279 34.21 -17.89 15.23
N GLY A 280 34.90 -17.78 16.37
CA GLY A 280 34.30 -18.00 17.69
C GLY A 280 33.16 -17.04 17.99
N ALA A 281 33.36 -15.76 17.64
CA ALA A 281 32.31 -14.74 17.79
C ALA A 281 31.06 -15.05 16.94
N VAL A 282 31.26 -15.52 15.69
CA VAL A 282 30.14 -15.91 14.80
C VAL A 282 29.41 -17.15 15.33
N ILE A 283 30.13 -18.17 15.81
CA ILE A 283 29.53 -19.38 16.41
C ILE A 283 28.72 -19.02 17.63
N ALA A 284 29.26 -18.21 18.54
CA ALA A 284 28.53 -17.76 19.73
C ALA A 284 27.24 -17.00 19.40
N ALA A 285 27.27 -16.14 18.38
CA ALA A 285 26.07 -15.42 17.91
C ALA A 285 25.01 -16.37 17.32
N LEU A 286 25.43 -17.38 16.54
CA LEU A 286 24.55 -18.40 15.99
C LEU A 286 23.83 -19.19 17.09
N GLU A 287 24.58 -19.72 18.07
CA GLU A 287 24.04 -20.47 19.22
C GLU A 287 23.07 -19.62 20.05
N ALA A 288 23.39 -18.33 20.24
CA ALA A 288 22.49 -17.40 20.93
C ALA A 288 21.18 -17.17 20.18
N SER A 289 21.22 -17.19 18.84
CA SER A 289 20.04 -17.07 17.99
C SER A 289 19.13 -18.31 18.06
N GLU A 290 19.73 -19.51 18.08
CA GLU A 290 18.99 -20.78 18.19
C GLU A 290 18.22 -20.90 19.50
N ARG A 291 18.85 -20.49 20.62
CA ARG A 291 18.20 -20.47 21.96
C ARG A 291 17.01 -19.52 22.07
N LYS A 292 16.94 -18.49 21.21
CA LYS A 292 15.78 -17.56 21.20
C LYS A 292 14.61 -18.10 20.39
N ASN A 293 14.85 -19.07 19.51
CA ASN A 293 13.84 -19.65 18.63
C ASN A 293 13.31 -21.01 19.15
N SER A 294 13.92 -21.58 20.18
CA SER A 294 13.47 -22.76 20.95
C SER A 294 12.62 -22.33 22.15
#